data_506ac5499198c1ca9308e267da3a6ff4
#
_entry.id   506ac5499198c1ca9308e267da3a6ff4
#
_cell.length_a   1.000
_cell.length_b   1.000
_cell.length_c   1.000
_cell.angle_alpha   90.00
_cell.angle_beta   90.00
_cell.angle_gamma   90.00
#
_symmetry.space_group_name_H-M   'P 1'
#
loop_
_entity.id
_entity.type
_entity.pdbx_description
1 polymer ?
#
loop_
_entity_poly.entity_id
_entity_poly.type
_entity_poly.pdbx_seq_one_letter_code
_entity_poly.pdbx_strand_id
1 'polypeptide(L)'
;MYKPYETSFRNQSMTIREKLYNISFSYVMFIVILAAIGIVMLYSAANGNWSPWAINQLIRFGMGFAVMIVLALTDIKLLLRYAYVFYFITLILLVVVEVAGHTGMGATRWINLGFIKLQPSEFMKIAMVLVLARYFHTSSLQSIESVRGIIPPLLMAIFPAFLIVLQPDLGTALMLI
;
A
#
# COMPACT_ATOMS: atom_id res chain seq x y z
N MET A 1 -21.53 37.65 0.98
CA MET A 1 -22.38 36.59 0.40
C MET A 1 -21.45 35.61 -0.33
N TYR A 2 -20.94 34.57 0.39
CA TYR A 2 -19.94 33.65 -0.10
C TYR A 2 -20.67 32.54 -0.87
N LYS A 3 -20.50 32.48 -2.20
CA LYS A 3 -21.03 31.36 -3.00
C LYS A 3 -20.19 30.11 -2.65
N PRO A 4 -20.80 29.04 -2.12
CA PRO A 4 -20.09 27.79 -2.00
C PRO A 4 -19.75 27.32 -3.42
N TYR A 5 -18.46 26.96 -3.63
CA TYR A 5 -18.04 26.26 -4.81
C TYR A 5 -18.72 24.87 -4.80
N GLU A 6 -19.89 24.80 -5.39
CA GLU A 6 -20.40 23.56 -5.93
C GLU A 6 -19.46 23.14 -7.07
N THR A 7 -18.30 22.62 -6.71
CA THR A 7 -17.57 21.76 -7.63
C THR A 7 -18.46 20.55 -7.84
N SER A 8 -19.31 20.65 -8.83
CA SER A 8 -19.95 19.53 -9.49
C SER A 8 -18.82 18.59 -9.95
N PHE A 9 -18.36 17.73 -9.04
CA PHE A 9 -17.68 16.49 -9.42
C PHE A 9 -18.73 15.63 -10.09
N ARG A 10 -19.07 16.07 -11.31
CA ARG A 10 -19.90 15.37 -12.25
C ARG A 10 -19.37 13.94 -12.30
N ASN A 11 -20.22 12.98 -12.08
CA ASN A 11 -20.04 11.52 -12.11
C ASN A 11 -19.59 11.02 -13.51
N GLN A 12 -18.53 11.58 -14.06
CA GLN A 12 -17.88 11.04 -15.23
C GLN A 12 -16.82 10.04 -14.73
N SER A 13 -17.21 8.78 -14.70
CA SER A 13 -16.23 7.69 -14.68
C SER A 13 -15.37 7.87 -15.93
N MET A 14 -14.09 8.25 -15.75
CA MET A 14 -13.14 8.32 -16.85
C MET A 14 -13.12 7.00 -17.59
N THR A 15 -13.15 7.05 -18.90
CA THR A 15 -12.98 5.86 -19.73
C THR A 15 -11.59 5.27 -19.54
N ILE A 16 -11.44 3.96 -19.76
CA ILE A 16 -10.13 3.27 -19.63
C ILE A 16 -9.06 3.99 -20.46
N ARG A 17 -9.42 4.49 -21.65
CA ARG A 17 -8.51 5.24 -22.52
C ARG A 17 -8.03 6.55 -21.87
N GLU A 18 -8.91 7.30 -21.24
CA GLU A 18 -8.54 8.53 -20.52
C GLU A 18 -7.65 8.24 -19.30
N LYS A 19 -7.94 7.15 -18.56
CA LYS A 19 -7.10 6.70 -17.45
C LYS A 19 -5.68 6.34 -17.93
N LEU A 20 -5.55 5.60 -19.03
CA LEU A 20 -4.27 5.26 -19.61
C LEU A 20 -3.48 6.50 -20.08
N TYR A 21 -4.17 7.48 -20.65
CA TYR A 21 -3.53 8.72 -21.10
C TYR A 21 -3.03 9.59 -19.94
N ASN A 22 -3.70 9.51 -18.79
CA ASN A 22 -3.32 10.23 -17.58
C ASN A 22 -2.20 9.55 -16.77
N ILE A 23 -1.79 8.33 -17.15
CA ILE A 23 -0.61 7.70 -16.52
C ILE A 23 0.63 8.49 -16.94
N SER A 24 1.36 9.01 -15.97
CA SER A 24 2.61 9.70 -16.24
C SER A 24 3.67 8.73 -16.75
N PHE A 25 3.94 8.79 -18.05
CA PHE A 25 4.94 7.95 -18.72
C PHE A 25 6.33 8.08 -18.07
N SER A 26 6.68 9.27 -17.61
CA SER A 26 7.98 9.51 -16.95
C SER A 26 8.16 8.66 -15.70
N TYR A 27 7.13 8.57 -14.82
CA TYR A 27 7.23 7.72 -13.63
C TYR A 27 7.34 6.23 -13.98
N VAL A 28 6.56 5.78 -14.95
CA VAL A 28 6.63 4.38 -15.43
C VAL A 28 8.03 4.08 -15.95
N MET A 29 8.59 4.96 -16.76
CA MET A 29 9.94 4.82 -17.32
C MET A 29 11.00 4.76 -16.20
N PHE A 30 10.94 5.62 -15.18
CA PHE A 30 11.85 5.58 -14.04
C PHE A 30 11.77 4.24 -13.29
N ILE A 31 10.58 3.74 -13.02
CA ILE A 31 10.38 2.45 -12.35
C ILE A 31 11.01 1.31 -13.17
N VAL A 32 10.79 1.30 -14.48
CA VAL A 32 11.35 0.27 -15.38
C VAL A 32 12.88 0.36 -15.43
N ILE A 33 13.45 1.57 -15.51
CA ILE A 33 14.90 1.77 -15.53
C ILE A 33 15.53 1.28 -14.21
N LEU A 34 14.95 1.65 -13.06
CA LEU A 34 15.45 1.20 -11.74
C LEU A 34 15.37 -0.33 -11.61
N ALA A 35 14.28 -0.94 -12.08
CA ALA A 35 14.14 -2.39 -12.08
C ALA A 35 15.18 -3.06 -12.98
N ALA A 36 15.42 -2.51 -14.18
CA ALA A 36 16.43 -3.02 -15.11
C ALA A 36 17.84 -2.96 -14.51
N ILE A 37 18.21 -1.83 -13.89
CA ILE A 37 19.48 -1.68 -13.17
C ILE A 37 19.60 -2.74 -12.07
N GLY A 38 18.56 -2.94 -11.25
CA GLY A 38 18.54 -3.94 -10.18
C GLY A 38 18.71 -5.38 -10.71
N ILE A 39 18.07 -5.72 -11.83
CA ILE A 39 18.20 -7.02 -12.47
C ILE A 39 19.63 -7.24 -13.00
N VAL A 40 20.20 -6.23 -13.66
CA VAL A 40 21.60 -6.29 -14.18
C VAL A 40 22.59 -6.45 -13.03
N MET A 41 22.41 -5.74 -11.93
CA MET A 41 23.27 -5.87 -10.74
C MET A 41 23.19 -7.27 -10.13
N LEU A 42 21.99 -7.85 -10.01
CA LEU A 42 21.81 -9.21 -9.52
C LEU A 42 22.45 -10.25 -10.44
N TYR A 43 22.32 -10.07 -11.76
CA TYR A 43 22.98 -10.92 -12.75
C TYR A 43 24.51 -10.85 -12.64
N SER A 44 25.05 -9.65 -12.50
CA SER A 44 26.50 -9.43 -12.31
C SER A 44 27.00 -10.04 -11.00
N ALA A 45 26.29 -9.82 -9.88
CA ALA A 45 26.64 -10.37 -8.57
C ALA A 45 26.58 -11.91 -8.54
N ALA A 46 25.74 -12.51 -9.40
CA ALA A 46 25.63 -13.96 -9.56
C ALA A 46 26.65 -14.56 -10.57
N ASN A 47 27.72 -13.83 -10.91
CA ASN A 47 28.74 -14.24 -11.87
C ASN A 47 28.16 -14.64 -13.24
N GLY A 48 27.17 -13.87 -13.74
CA GLY A 48 26.52 -14.11 -15.02
C GLY A 48 25.44 -15.21 -15.02
N ASN A 49 25.01 -15.68 -13.85
CA ASN A 49 23.93 -16.64 -13.74
C ASN A 49 22.57 -15.92 -13.56
N TRP A 50 21.62 -16.26 -14.42
CA TRP A 50 20.27 -15.72 -14.34
C TRP A 50 19.47 -16.27 -13.15
N SER A 51 19.65 -17.56 -12.87
CA SER A 51 18.92 -18.24 -11.79
C SER A 51 19.79 -18.33 -10.53
N PRO A 52 19.19 -18.20 -9.33
CA PRO A 52 17.78 -17.92 -9.07
C PRO A 52 17.47 -16.42 -8.92
N TRP A 53 18.47 -15.54 -8.82
CA TRP A 53 18.30 -14.18 -8.31
C TRP A 53 17.66 -13.22 -9.33
N ALA A 54 18.26 -13.09 -10.52
CA ALA A 54 17.80 -12.15 -11.54
C ALA A 54 16.42 -12.56 -12.09
N ILE A 55 16.20 -13.87 -12.31
CA ILE A 55 14.90 -14.36 -12.80
C ILE A 55 13.78 -14.17 -11.78
N ASN A 56 14.05 -14.41 -10.50
CA ASN A 56 13.07 -14.19 -9.45
C ASN A 56 12.73 -12.69 -9.31
N GLN A 57 13.72 -11.82 -9.47
CA GLN A 57 13.48 -10.36 -9.48
C GLN A 57 12.64 -9.94 -10.66
N LEU A 58 12.90 -10.47 -11.85
CA LEU A 58 12.12 -10.17 -13.06
C LEU A 58 10.65 -10.60 -12.89
N ILE A 59 10.42 -11.81 -12.36
CA ILE A 59 9.06 -12.31 -12.11
C ILE A 59 8.33 -11.44 -11.09
N ARG A 60 8.98 -11.10 -9.97
CA ARG A 60 8.39 -10.24 -8.93
C ARG A 60 8.07 -8.84 -9.46
N PHE A 61 9.00 -8.28 -10.25
CA PHE A 61 8.78 -7.00 -10.90
C PHE A 61 7.59 -7.05 -11.88
N GLY A 62 7.51 -8.08 -12.72
CA GLY A 62 6.40 -8.28 -13.66
C GLY A 62 5.05 -8.37 -12.94
N MET A 63 4.98 -9.14 -11.84
CA MET A 63 3.76 -9.24 -11.02
C MET A 63 3.40 -7.89 -10.38
N GLY A 64 4.36 -7.20 -9.77
CA GLY A 64 4.15 -5.89 -9.16
C GLY A 64 3.73 -4.83 -10.18
N PHE A 65 4.33 -4.86 -11.37
CA PHE A 65 3.99 -3.98 -12.48
C PHE A 65 2.55 -4.21 -12.98
N ALA A 66 2.14 -5.48 -13.10
CA ALA A 66 0.76 -5.81 -13.47
C ALA A 66 -0.25 -5.29 -12.43
N VAL A 67 0.04 -5.49 -11.13
CA VAL A 67 -0.78 -4.95 -10.03
C VAL A 67 -0.85 -3.42 -10.10
N MET A 68 0.28 -2.75 -10.34
CA MET A 68 0.33 -1.30 -10.50
C MET A 68 -0.60 -0.81 -11.62
N ILE A 69 -0.58 -1.45 -12.78
CA ILE A 69 -1.46 -1.10 -13.91
C ILE A 69 -2.94 -1.32 -13.54
N VAL A 70 -3.27 -2.45 -12.91
CA VAL A 70 -4.65 -2.73 -12.46
C VAL A 70 -5.13 -1.65 -11.49
N LEU A 71 -4.31 -1.25 -10.52
CA LEU A 71 -4.65 -0.20 -9.56
C LEU A 71 -4.76 1.17 -10.23
N ALA A 72 -3.89 1.51 -11.18
CA ALA A 72 -3.94 2.76 -11.93
C ALA A 72 -5.23 2.90 -12.77
N LEU A 73 -5.79 1.78 -13.24
CA LEU A 73 -7.05 1.74 -13.99
C LEU A 73 -8.29 1.68 -13.08
N THR A 74 -8.09 1.39 -11.79
CA THR A 74 -9.19 1.30 -10.81
C THR A 74 -9.67 2.71 -10.41
N ASP A 75 -10.98 2.87 -10.22
CA ASP A 75 -11.53 4.13 -9.72
C ASP A 75 -11.17 4.34 -8.25
N ILE A 76 -10.64 5.51 -7.94
CA ILE A 76 -10.31 5.90 -6.56
C ILE A 76 -11.55 5.81 -5.63
N LYS A 77 -12.75 6.05 -6.16
CA LYS A 77 -14.01 5.91 -5.42
C LYS A 77 -14.23 4.47 -4.94
N LEU A 78 -13.82 3.48 -5.75
CA LEU A 78 -13.91 2.08 -5.39
C LEU A 78 -12.92 1.74 -4.27
N LEU A 79 -11.68 2.22 -4.38
CA LEU A 79 -10.65 2.04 -3.35
C LEU A 79 -11.09 2.65 -2.02
N LEU A 80 -11.60 3.88 -2.05
CA LEU A 80 -12.12 4.54 -0.87
C LEU A 80 -13.34 3.80 -0.29
N ARG A 81 -14.23 3.26 -1.12
CA ARG A 81 -15.42 2.50 -0.67
C ARG A 81 -15.02 1.31 0.20
N TYR A 82 -13.98 0.58 -0.21
CA TYR A 82 -13.51 -0.62 0.48
C TYR A 82 -12.37 -0.36 1.48
N ALA A 83 -11.98 0.89 1.71
CA ALA A 83 -10.86 1.27 2.58
C ALA A 83 -10.96 0.66 3.98
N TYR A 84 -12.11 0.75 4.65
CA TYR A 84 -12.31 0.17 5.98
C TYR A 84 -12.21 -1.37 5.96
N VAL A 85 -12.80 -2.02 4.95
CA VAL A 85 -12.73 -3.48 4.81
C VAL A 85 -11.29 -3.92 4.63
N PHE A 86 -10.55 -3.24 3.75
CA PHE A 86 -9.14 -3.53 3.51
C PHE A 86 -8.29 -3.30 4.77
N TYR A 87 -8.55 -2.22 5.51
CA TYR A 87 -7.89 -1.94 6.79
C TYR A 87 -8.13 -3.05 7.81
N PHE A 88 -9.37 -3.49 8.02
CA PHE A 88 -9.67 -4.55 8.96
C PHE A 88 -9.09 -5.91 8.56
N ILE A 89 -9.11 -6.24 7.27
CA ILE A 89 -8.46 -7.47 6.77
C ILE A 89 -6.96 -7.44 7.07
N THR A 90 -6.27 -6.33 6.75
CA THR A 90 -4.83 -6.21 7.01
C THR A 90 -4.51 -6.20 8.50
N LEU A 91 -5.39 -5.63 9.33
CA LEU A 91 -5.26 -5.65 10.78
C LEU A 91 -5.36 -7.09 11.33
N ILE A 92 -6.33 -7.87 10.86
CA ILE A 92 -6.46 -9.29 11.21
C ILE A 92 -5.20 -10.06 10.78
N LEU A 93 -4.68 -9.80 9.58
CA LEU A 93 -3.45 -10.44 9.12
C LEU A 93 -2.23 -10.09 9.99
N LEU A 94 -2.14 -8.87 10.53
CA LEU A 94 -1.10 -8.50 11.49
C LEU A 94 -1.21 -9.32 12.78
N VAL A 95 -2.43 -9.51 13.30
CA VAL A 95 -2.64 -10.34 14.48
C VAL A 95 -2.33 -11.81 14.20
N VAL A 96 -2.75 -12.32 13.04
CA VAL A 96 -2.46 -13.71 12.63
C VAL A 96 -0.95 -13.94 12.54
N VAL A 97 -0.19 -13.00 12.00
CA VAL A 97 1.28 -13.13 11.92
C VAL A 97 1.91 -13.16 13.30
N GLU A 98 1.40 -12.41 14.26
CA GLU A 98 1.92 -12.42 15.62
C GLU A 98 1.75 -13.80 16.27
N VAL A 99 0.62 -14.46 16.02
CA VAL A 99 0.27 -15.75 16.65
C VAL A 99 0.86 -16.95 15.88
N ALA A 100 0.86 -16.91 14.54
CA ALA A 100 1.16 -18.04 13.68
C ALA A 100 2.27 -17.77 12.64
N GLY A 101 2.97 -16.64 12.73
CA GLY A 101 3.98 -16.25 11.77
C GLY A 101 5.26 -17.10 11.87
N HIS A 102 5.97 -17.22 10.74
CA HIS A 102 7.27 -17.86 10.70
C HIS A 102 8.36 -16.88 11.14
N THR A 103 9.20 -17.32 12.07
CA THR A 103 10.37 -16.58 12.50
C THR A 103 11.43 -16.56 11.39
N GLY A 104 11.62 -15.40 10.78
CA GLY A 104 12.74 -15.12 9.90
C GLY A 104 13.67 -14.08 10.53
N MET A 105 14.95 -14.41 10.73
CA MET A 105 15.95 -13.51 11.35
C MET A 105 15.54 -12.98 12.76
N GLY A 106 14.87 -13.81 13.57
CA GLY A 106 14.46 -13.44 14.94
C GLY A 106 13.17 -12.64 15.05
N ALA A 107 12.41 -12.45 13.96
CA ALA A 107 11.14 -11.75 13.99
C ALA A 107 10.07 -12.51 13.18
N THR A 108 8.86 -12.58 13.72
CA THR A 108 7.68 -13.19 13.09
C THR A 108 6.95 -12.14 12.25
N ARG A 109 7.38 -11.91 11.01
CA ARG A 109 6.83 -10.83 10.17
C ARG A 109 6.20 -11.33 8.88
N TRP A 110 6.37 -12.63 8.57
CA TRP A 110 6.04 -13.18 7.26
C TRP A 110 5.03 -14.31 7.34
N ILE A 111 4.03 -14.27 6.47
CA ILE A 111 3.17 -15.41 6.20
C ILE A 111 3.76 -16.14 4.99
N ASN A 112 4.11 -17.40 5.17
CA ASN A 112 4.62 -18.24 4.08
C ASN A 112 3.45 -18.93 3.38
N LEU A 113 3.16 -18.50 2.16
CA LEU A 113 2.12 -19.08 1.29
C LEU A 113 2.69 -20.16 0.36
N GLY A 114 3.91 -20.66 0.63
CA GLY A 114 4.61 -21.66 -0.17
C GLY A 114 5.48 -21.02 -1.25
N PHE A 115 4.89 -20.39 -2.23
CA PHE A 115 5.59 -19.74 -3.36
C PHE A 115 5.86 -18.23 -3.16
N ILE A 116 5.15 -17.59 -2.24
CA ILE A 116 5.33 -16.17 -1.90
C ILE A 116 5.35 -16.01 -0.39
N LYS A 117 6.25 -15.16 0.11
CA LYS A 117 6.23 -14.67 1.49
C LYS A 117 5.50 -13.33 1.51
N LEU A 118 4.40 -13.26 2.26
CA LEU A 118 3.58 -12.08 2.40
C LEU A 118 3.89 -11.41 3.74
N GLN A 119 4.12 -10.09 3.71
CA GLN A 119 4.31 -9.28 4.91
C GLN A 119 3.08 -8.39 5.11
N PRO A 120 2.24 -8.66 6.12
CA PRO A 120 1.01 -7.90 6.33
C PRO A 120 1.22 -6.41 6.62
N SER A 121 2.33 -6.03 7.24
CA SER A 121 2.66 -4.63 7.52
C SER A 121 2.84 -3.79 6.26
N GLU A 122 3.29 -4.38 5.13
CA GLU A 122 3.37 -3.68 3.84
C GLU A 122 1.97 -3.30 3.32
N PHE A 123 1.01 -4.20 3.46
CA PHE A 123 -0.39 -3.92 3.10
C PHE A 123 -1.04 -2.93 4.06
N MET A 124 -0.66 -2.97 5.36
CA MET A 124 -1.17 -2.04 6.35
C MET A 124 -0.80 -0.59 6.04
N LYS A 125 0.38 -0.31 5.50
CA LYS A 125 0.77 1.05 5.07
C LYS A 125 -0.21 1.61 4.02
N ILE A 126 -0.56 0.80 3.03
CA ILE A 126 -1.51 1.19 1.98
C ILE A 126 -2.93 1.34 2.57
N ALA A 127 -3.33 0.38 3.40
CA ALA A 127 -4.64 0.39 4.05
C ALA A 127 -4.82 1.62 4.95
N MET A 128 -3.76 2.02 5.67
CA MET A 128 -3.72 3.22 6.50
C MET A 128 -3.98 4.48 5.69
N VAL A 129 -3.25 4.68 4.59
CA VAL A 129 -3.46 5.85 3.72
C VAL A 129 -4.89 5.89 3.20
N LEU A 130 -5.44 4.76 2.76
CA LEU A 130 -6.81 4.70 2.23
C LEU A 130 -7.86 4.96 3.30
N VAL A 131 -7.71 4.40 4.51
CA VAL A 131 -8.71 4.57 5.57
C VAL A 131 -8.71 5.99 6.12
N LEU A 132 -7.53 6.60 6.28
CA LEU A 132 -7.41 7.99 6.71
C LEU A 132 -7.96 8.94 5.64
N ALA A 133 -7.61 8.72 4.36
CA ALA A 133 -8.17 9.49 3.25
C ALA A 133 -9.69 9.42 3.22
N ARG A 134 -10.27 8.23 3.43
CA ARG A 134 -11.72 8.07 3.52
C ARG A 134 -12.31 8.78 4.72
N TYR A 135 -11.69 8.64 5.89
CA TYR A 135 -12.16 9.30 7.12
C TYR A 135 -12.24 10.82 6.93
N PHE A 136 -11.16 11.44 6.48
CA PHE A 136 -11.12 12.90 6.27
C PHE A 136 -12.00 13.36 5.11
N HIS A 137 -12.17 12.55 4.07
CA HIS A 137 -13.07 12.88 2.97
C HIS A 137 -14.56 12.90 3.38
N THR A 138 -14.94 12.08 4.36
CA THR A 138 -16.35 11.99 4.83
C THR A 138 -16.65 12.86 6.06
N SER A 139 -15.63 13.37 6.73
CA SER A 139 -15.76 14.18 7.94
C SER A 139 -15.99 15.65 7.59
N SER A 140 -16.85 16.34 8.35
CA SER A 140 -17.01 17.80 8.24
C SER A 140 -15.81 18.53 8.86
N LEU A 141 -15.48 19.73 8.38
CA LEU A 141 -14.40 20.55 8.92
C LEU A 141 -14.57 20.79 10.43
N GLN A 142 -15.78 21.11 10.88
CA GLN A 142 -16.09 21.30 12.31
C GLN A 142 -15.83 20.04 13.16
N SER A 143 -16.06 18.87 12.58
CA SER A 143 -15.78 17.60 13.25
C SER A 143 -14.27 17.38 13.42
N ILE A 144 -13.48 17.72 12.40
CA ILE A 144 -12.01 17.54 12.41
C ILE A 144 -11.33 18.51 13.36
N GLU A 145 -11.86 19.73 13.52
CA GLU A 145 -11.33 20.73 14.46
C GLU A 145 -11.59 20.37 15.93
N SER A 146 -12.49 19.42 16.19
CA SER A 146 -12.77 18.96 17.54
C SER A 146 -11.79 17.86 17.97
N VAL A 147 -11.42 17.83 19.25
CA VAL A 147 -10.60 16.77 19.85
C VAL A 147 -11.22 15.39 19.59
N ARG A 148 -12.55 15.29 19.64
CA ARG A 148 -13.27 14.03 19.38
C ARG A 148 -13.14 13.54 17.94
N GLY A 149 -12.99 14.46 16.98
CA GLY A 149 -12.78 14.12 15.57
C GLY A 149 -11.37 13.63 15.24
N ILE A 150 -10.39 13.95 16.10
CA ILE A 150 -8.99 13.50 15.91
C ILE A 150 -8.75 12.12 16.53
N ILE A 151 -9.52 11.73 17.54
CA ILE A 151 -9.34 10.44 18.24
C ILE A 151 -9.45 9.23 17.30
N PRO A 152 -10.48 9.08 16.43
CA PRO A 152 -10.59 7.92 15.55
C PRO A 152 -9.40 7.73 14.60
N PRO A 153 -8.94 8.73 13.83
CA PRO A 153 -7.78 8.55 12.95
C PRO A 153 -6.50 8.28 13.73
N LEU A 154 -6.34 8.85 14.93
CA LEU A 154 -5.21 8.58 15.80
C LEU A 154 -5.21 7.13 16.27
N LEU A 155 -6.35 6.59 16.70
CA LEU A 155 -6.47 5.18 17.07
C LEU A 155 -6.23 4.24 15.90
N MET A 156 -6.72 4.61 14.68
CA MET A 156 -6.45 3.86 13.46
C MET A 156 -4.94 3.81 13.13
N ALA A 157 -4.15 4.82 13.50
CA ALA A 157 -2.71 4.83 13.30
C ALA A 157 -1.95 4.10 14.42
N ILE A 158 -2.24 4.41 15.66
CA ILE A 158 -1.51 3.90 16.81
C ILE A 158 -1.70 2.38 16.98
N PHE A 159 -2.91 1.86 16.77
CA PHE A 159 -3.19 0.46 17.04
C PHE A 159 -2.39 -0.51 16.15
N PRO A 160 -2.37 -0.37 14.80
CA PRO A 160 -1.52 -1.22 13.98
C PRO A 160 -0.02 -0.92 14.16
N ALA A 161 0.38 0.33 14.43
CA ALA A 161 1.76 0.66 14.74
C ALA A 161 2.25 -0.09 15.98
N PHE A 162 1.43 -0.16 17.03
CA PHE A 162 1.72 -0.92 18.25
C PHE A 162 1.90 -2.42 17.95
N LEU A 163 1.03 -3.03 17.15
CA LEU A 163 1.16 -4.43 16.74
C LEU A 163 2.47 -4.67 15.95
N ILE A 164 2.87 -3.73 15.10
CA ILE A 164 4.10 -3.84 14.31
C ILE A 164 5.35 -3.68 15.19
N VAL A 165 5.27 -2.85 16.24
CA VAL A 165 6.36 -2.74 17.24
C VAL A 165 6.56 -4.07 17.97
N LEU A 166 5.49 -4.80 18.30
CA LEU A 166 5.57 -6.13 18.90
C LEU A 166 6.29 -7.14 17.98
N GLN A 167 6.24 -6.93 16.65
CA GLN A 167 6.95 -7.76 15.64
C GLN A 167 8.40 -7.33 15.40
N PRO A 168 9.09 -6.69 16.34
CA PRO A 168 10.30 -5.84 16.31
C PRO A 168 10.60 -5.17 14.95
N ASP A 169 9.59 -4.47 14.38
CA ASP A 169 9.70 -3.72 13.12
C ASP A 169 9.50 -2.21 13.32
N LEU A 170 10.44 -1.60 14.04
CA LEU A 170 10.40 -0.17 14.36
C LEU A 170 10.35 0.71 13.10
N GLY A 171 11.05 0.34 12.01
CA GLY A 171 11.07 1.11 10.79
C GLY A 171 9.68 1.24 10.15
N THR A 172 8.95 0.13 10.06
CA THR A 172 7.58 0.13 9.53
C THR A 172 6.59 0.79 10.49
N ALA A 173 6.75 0.60 11.81
CA ALA A 173 5.90 1.24 12.80
C ALA A 173 6.00 2.77 12.75
N LEU A 174 7.22 3.32 12.63
CA LEU A 174 7.45 4.77 12.47
C LEU A 174 6.87 5.35 11.18
N MET A 175 6.73 4.55 10.13
CA MET A 175 6.09 5.00 8.89
C MET A 175 4.56 5.13 9.00
N LEU A 176 3.94 4.55 10.02
CA LEU A 176 2.49 4.60 10.23
C LEU A 176 2.05 5.75 11.15
N ILE A 177 2.96 6.33 11.88
CA ILE A 177 2.74 7.46 12.79
C ILE A 177 3.16 8.77 12.13
#